data_840290874c833b07de0475d7db0987e7
#
_entry.id   840290874c833b07de0475d7db0987e7
#
_cell.length_a   1.000
_cell.length_b   1.000
_cell.length_c   1.000
_cell.angle_alpha   90.00
_cell.angle_beta   90.00
_cell.angle_gamma   90.00
#
_symmetry.space_group_name_H-M   'P 1'
#
loop_
_entity.id
_entity.type
_entity.pdbx_description
1 polymer ?
#
loop_
_entity_poly.entity_id
_entity_poly.type
_entity_poly.pdbx_seq_one_letter_code
_entity_poly.pdbx_strand_id
1 'polypeptide(L)'
;STDAATDDAVINQNGDDYKKMATGSWAANMNPVSQWDGRYHAIQYCNLMLENCDKVEWAYSSEILNQMYCDNYKGNAYALRGLHMMYLLRAHAGMVDGQLMGVPIHLSSEDSKSDFNLPRNTFKECYDQIMSDFDEALKYLPEQYADVHEDQVPAKYAQKGATNAEYNRAFGINHRGKIDGRIISAFKAQLAILAASPAYESAGVASYEDAAKYAADCLSEFGGLDAVDPDGWKWFCNKSLIDGLGATSENPKEIIWRGNVEESNTLETDYYPPSLYGSGKINPTQNLVDAFPMANGYPIADANAEYDAKNPYQNRDPRLAAYILVNGDKIGATDGVVNTAADSKTLDGLNKENGKSTKTGYYLRKLLRPDVNLNPSSATKQKHLSARIRTTEILLDYAEAANEAQGPKVNVGGANYSAYDVIKAIRERAGIGEFGEDPYLEECAQTKEKMRELIRNERRLELCFENHRFWDLRRWKAKLNEAAKGINITTDEATGAFVYKTFDAEERKYDDHYMYYGPIPYSEILKYSNLKQNEGWK
;
A
#
# COMPACT_ATOMS: atom_id res chain seq x y z
N SER A 1 -7.38 8.85 0.93
CA SER A 1 -6.41 7.91 1.52
C SER A 1 -6.94 7.31 2.81
N THR A 2 -6.80 5.99 2.96
CA THR A 2 -7.18 5.28 4.19
C THR A 2 -6.30 5.66 5.38
N ASP A 3 -5.10 6.20 5.14
CA ASP A 3 -4.21 6.66 6.22
C ASP A 3 -4.86 7.76 7.07
N ALA A 4 -5.71 8.60 6.46
CA ALA A 4 -6.46 9.62 7.17
C ALA A 4 -7.55 9.07 8.12
N ALA A 5 -7.80 7.78 8.08
CA ALA A 5 -8.68 7.07 9.00
C ALA A 5 -7.89 6.25 10.04
N THR A 6 -6.63 6.60 10.27
CA THR A 6 -5.72 5.97 11.24
C THR A 6 -5.09 7.00 12.18
N ASP A 7 -4.16 6.54 13.00
CA ASP A 7 -3.33 7.40 13.84
C ASP A 7 -2.24 8.16 13.08
N ASP A 8 -2.09 7.97 11.75
CA ASP A 8 -1.02 8.57 10.95
C ASP A 8 -1.39 9.91 10.28
N ALA A 9 -2.67 10.14 9.99
CA ALA A 9 -3.08 11.38 9.33
C ALA A 9 -4.50 11.84 9.68
N VAL A 10 -4.76 13.13 9.45
CA VAL A 10 -6.07 13.78 9.54
C VAL A 10 -6.37 14.46 8.21
N ILE A 11 -7.64 14.53 7.82
CA ILE A 11 -8.11 15.34 6.69
C ILE A 11 -8.62 16.69 7.21
N ASN A 12 -8.20 17.79 6.56
CA ASN A 12 -8.63 19.12 6.94
C ASN A 12 -10.06 19.48 6.49
N GLN A 13 -10.70 18.66 5.66
CA GLN A 13 -12.05 18.83 5.13
C GLN A 13 -13.08 18.08 5.99
N ASN A 14 -14.01 18.78 6.62
CA ASN A 14 -14.97 18.18 7.54
C ASN A 14 -16.00 17.26 6.85
N GLY A 15 -16.25 17.45 5.56
CA GLY A 15 -17.20 16.63 4.78
C GLY A 15 -16.62 15.34 4.21
N ASP A 16 -15.33 15.06 4.39
CA ASP A 16 -14.67 13.89 3.83
C ASP A 16 -15.14 12.58 4.50
N ASP A 17 -15.40 11.55 3.72
CA ASP A 17 -15.99 10.31 4.21
C ASP A 17 -15.01 9.47 5.04
N TYR A 18 -13.71 9.53 4.78
CA TYR A 18 -12.70 8.88 5.63
C TYR A 18 -12.64 9.54 7.01
N LYS A 19 -12.79 10.87 7.07
CA LYS A 19 -12.90 11.60 8.34
C LYS A 19 -14.16 11.20 9.10
N LYS A 20 -15.32 11.17 8.45
CA LYS A 20 -16.58 10.72 9.08
C LYS A 20 -16.45 9.30 9.60
N MET A 21 -15.87 8.38 8.80
CA MET A 21 -15.60 7.01 9.20
C MET A 21 -14.74 6.96 10.47
N ALA A 22 -13.62 7.67 10.48
CA ALA A 22 -12.67 7.69 11.61
C ALA A 22 -13.26 8.29 12.90
N THR A 23 -14.23 9.19 12.78
CA THR A 23 -14.86 9.91 13.90
C THR A 23 -16.20 9.31 14.35
N GLY A 24 -16.52 8.08 13.92
CA GLY A 24 -17.62 7.28 14.46
C GLY A 24 -18.85 7.13 13.57
N SER A 25 -18.77 7.53 12.29
CA SER A 25 -19.87 7.33 11.35
C SER A 25 -19.70 6.05 10.49
N TRP A 26 -18.69 5.23 10.75
CA TRP A 26 -18.51 3.99 9.99
C TRP A 26 -19.66 3.02 10.24
N ALA A 27 -20.36 2.66 9.20
CA ALA A 27 -21.55 1.80 9.24
C ALA A 27 -21.71 1.04 7.91
N ALA A 28 -22.57 0.02 7.88
CA ALA A 28 -22.82 -0.77 6.68
C ALA A 28 -23.37 0.05 5.49
N ASN A 29 -24.03 1.19 5.77
CA ASN A 29 -24.53 2.15 4.77
C ASN A 29 -23.60 3.36 4.57
N MET A 30 -22.52 3.49 5.33
CA MET A 30 -21.48 4.52 5.19
C MET A 30 -20.10 3.88 5.33
N ASN A 31 -19.62 3.28 4.26
CA ASN A 31 -18.35 2.54 4.22
C ASN A 31 -17.47 3.00 3.04
N PRO A 32 -16.63 4.02 3.23
CA PRO A 32 -15.77 4.54 2.16
C PRO A 32 -14.66 3.56 1.72
N VAL A 33 -14.43 2.49 2.47
CA VAL A 33 -13.49 1.42 2.10
C VAL A 33 -14.17 0.21 1.46
N SER A 34 -15.48 0.28 1.20
CA SER A 34 -16.19 -0.79 0.50
C SER A 34 -15.56 -1.08 -0.86
N GLN A 35 -15.45 -2.36 -1.17
CA GLN A 35 -14.97 -2.85 -2.45
C GLN A 35 -16.08 -3.59 -3.24
N TRP A 36 -17.29 -3.68 -2.69
CA TRP A 36 -18.34 -4.60 -3.14
C TRP A 36 -18.71 -4.41 -4.61
N ASP A 37 -19.36 -3.31 -4.94
CA ASP A 37 -19.93 -3.11 -6.27
C ASP A 37 -18.88 -3.15 -7.38
N GLY A 38 -17.82 -2.35 -7.24
CA GLY A 38 -16.79 -2.24 -8.27
C GLY A 38 -16.05 -3.54 -8.53
N ARG A 39 -15.83 -4.36 -7.48
CA ARG A 39 -15.10 -5.63 -7.64
C ARG A 39 -15.98 -6.73 -8.22
N TYR A 40 -17.24 -6.84 -7.81
CA TYR A 40 -18.15 -7.80 -8.42
C TYR A 40 -18.44 -7.48 -9.88
N HIS A 41 -18.58 -6.20 -10.25
CA HIS A 41 -18.66 -5.81 -11.67
C HIS A 41 -17.42 -6.26 -12.45
N ALA A 42 -16.22 -6.09 -11.90
CA ALA A 42 -14.99 -6.53 -12.56
C ALA A 42 -14.92 -8.07 -12.67
N ILE A 43 -15.32 -8.81 -11.63
CA ILE A 43 -15.40 -10.28 -11.65
C ILE A 43 -16.37 -10.76 -12.74
N GLN A 44 -17.52 -10.10 -12.90
CA GLN A 44 -18.47 -10.39 -13.99
C GLN A 44 -17.80 -10.29 -15.37
N TYR A 45 -17.02 -9.22 -15.62
CA TYR A 45 -16.29 -9.08 -16.89
C TYR A 45 -15.18 -10.11 -17.04
N CYS A 46 -14.50 -10.50 -15.97
CA CYS A 46 -13.52 -11.59 -16.02
C CYS A 46 -14.18 -12.91 -16.40
N ASN A 47 -15.34 -13.24 -15.82
CA ASN A 47 -16.10 -14.44 -16.15
C ASN A 47 -16.57 -14.43 -17.61
N LEU A 48 -17.12 -13.31 -18.09
CA LEU A 48 -17.50 -13.15 -19.50
C LEU A 48 -16.31 -13.36 -20.45
N MET A 49 -15.13 -12.84 -20.11
CA MET A 49 -13.91 -13.05 -20.90
C MET A 49 -13.54 -14.54 -20.93
N LEU A 50 -13.52 -15.21 -19.78
CA LEU A 50 -13.16 -16.63 -19.68
C LEU A 50 -14.13 -17.53 -20.47
N GLU A 51 -15.44 -17.24 -20.46
CA GLU A 51 -16.45 -18.01 -21.17
C GLU A 51 -16.45 -17.81 -22.70
N ASN A 52 -15.91 -16.68 -23.17
CA ASN A 52 -16.05 -16.28 -24.57
C ASN A 52 -14.71 -16.14 -25.31
N CYS A 53 -13.58 -16.16 -24.62
CA CYS A 53 -12.27 -15.89 -25.21
C CYS A 53 -11.97 -16.80 -26.42
N ASP A 54 -12.30 -18.09 -26.31
CA ASP A 54 -12.08 -19.09 -27.37
C ASP A 54 -13.04 -18.95 -28.56
N LYS A 55 -14.09 -18.15 -28.42
CA LYS A 55 -15.09 -17.93 -29.46
C LYS A 55 -14.77 -16.72 -30.34
N VAL A 56 -13.76 -15.97 -29.97
CA VAL A 56 -13.34 -14.73 -30.65
C VAL A 56 -12.11 -15.00 -31.50
N GLU A 57 -12.16 -14.54 -32.74
CA GLU A 57 -10.99 -14.54 -33.62
C GLU A 57 -10.18 -13.27 -33.40
N TRP A 58 -9.15 -13.37 -32.55
CA TRP A 58 -8.27 -12.26 -32.15
C TRP A 58 -7.24 -11.90 -33.22
N ALA A 59 -6.90 -12.85 -34.10
CA ALA A 59 -5.94 -12.65 -35.19
C ALA A 59 -6.28 -13.53 -36.39
N TYR A 60 -6.71 -12.91 -37.51
CA TYR A 60 -7.08 -13.62 -38.75
C TYR A 60 -5.87 -14.21 -39.50
N SER A 61 -4.68 -13.68 -39.29
CA SER A 61 -3.50 -14.00 -40.10
C SER A 61 -2.73 -15.23 -39.63
N SER A 62 -2.98 -15.70 -38.39
CA SER A 62 -2.19 -16.78 -37.78
C SER A 62 -2.98 -17.41 -36.63
N GLU A 63 -3.20 -18.74 -36.71
CA GLU A 63 -3.86 -19.50 -35.63
C GLU A 63 -3.05 -19.46 -34.34
N ILE A 64 -1.72 -19.52 -34.42
CA ILE A 64 -0.87 -19.50 -33.23
C ILE A 64 -0.88 -18.11 -32.57
N LEU A 65 -0.90 -17.03 -33.34
CA LEU A 65 -1.02 -15.69 -32.80
C LEU A 65 -2.41 -15.50 -32.15
N ASN A 66 -3.46 -16.02 -32.78
CA ASN A 66 -4.81 -16.03 -32.20
C ASN A 66 -4.83 -16.75 -30.84
N GLN A 67 -4.21 -17.93 -30.76
CA GLN A 67 -4.07 -18.68 -29.51
C GLN A 67 -3.30 -17.87 -28.45
N MET A 68 -2.18 -17.24 -28.81
CA MET A 68 -1.37 -16.45 -27.89
C MET A 68 -2.13 -15.23 -27.34
N TYR A 69 -2.94 -14.55 -28.15
CA TYR A 69 -3.80 -13.48 -27.64
C TYR A 69 -4.88 -14.01 -26.69
N CYS A 70 -5.52 -15.13 -27.05
CA CYS A 70 -6.49 -15.76 -26.17
C CYS A 70 -5.88 -16.16 -24.83
N ASP A 71 -4.68 -16.77 -24.85
CA ASP A 71 -3.94 -17.13 -23.63
C ASP A 71 -3.63 -15.90 -22.78
N ASN A 72 -3.14 -14.82 -23.39
CA ASN A 72 -2.88 -13.56 -22.67
C ASN A 72 -4.16 -13.02 -22.00
N TYR A 73 -5.28 -12.99 -22.71
CA TYR A 73 -6.55 -12.49 -22.15
C TYR A 73 -7.12 -13.40 -21.06
N LYS A 74 -7.04 -14.73 -21.22
CA LYS A 74 -7.44 -15.69 -20.18
C LYS A 74 -6.57 -15.53 -18.93
N GLY A 75 -5.25 -15.49 -19.10
CA GLY A 75 -4.33 -15.30 -17.98
C GLY A 75 -4.61 -14.01 -17.20
N ASN A 76 -4.82 -12.88 -17.91
CA ASN A 76 -5.19 -11.63 -17.26
C ASN A 76 -6.58 -11.72 -16.61
N ALA A 77 -7.56 -12.39 -17.19
CA ALA A 77 -8.89 -12.53 -16.61
C ALA A 77 -8.86 -13.35 -15.30
N TYR A 78 -8.11 -14.46 -15.26
CA TYR A 78 -7.89 -15.22 -14.02
C TYR A 78 -7.18 -14.38 -12.98
N ALA A 79 -6.05 -13.73 -13.32
CA ALA A 79 -5.30 -12.90 -12.39
C ALA A 79 -6.12 -11.74 -11.83
N LEU A 80 -6.90 -11.05 -12.67
CA LEU A 80 -7.79 -9.98 -12.26
C LEU A 80 -8.94 -10.49 -11.38
N ARG A 81 -9.53 -11.66 -11.69
CA ARG A 81 -10.58 -12.24 -10.85
C ARG A 81 -10.04 -12.55 -9.45
N GLY A 82 -8.88 -13.20 -9.35
CA GLY A 82 -8.21 -13.44 -8.08
C GLY A 82 -7.91 -12.15 -7.32
N LEU A 83 -7.37 -11.13 -7.99
CA LEU A 83 -7.08 -9.82 -7.39
C LEU A 83 -8.34 -9.14 -6.86
N HIS A 84 -9.43 -9.12 -7.64
CA HIS A 84 -10.68 -8.48 -7.22
C HIS A 84 -11.32 -9.23 -6.04
N MET A 85 -11.26 -10.56 -6.03
CA MET A 85 -11.69 -11.36 -4.87
C MET A 85 -10.81 -11.10 -3.64
N MET A 86 -9.50 -10.94 -3.79
CA MET A 86 -8.60 -10.61 -2.68
C MET A 86 -8.96 -9.26 -2.03
N TYR A 87 -9.31 -8.25 -2.83
CA TYR A 87 -9.77 -6.96 -2.29
C TYR A 87 -11.13 -7.07 -1.60
N LEU A 88 -12.06 -7.86 -2.14
CA LEU A 88 -13.35 -8.15 -1.49
C LEU A 88 -13.12 -8.86 -0.15
N LEU A 89 -12.29 -9.89 -0.13
CA LEU A 89 -11.97 -10.66 1.06
C LEU A 89 -11.37 -9.77 2.16
N ARG A 90 -10.38 -8.94 1.83
CA ARG A 90 -9.76 -8.02 2.78
C ARG A 90 -10.75 -6.99 3.36
N ALA A 91 -11.68 -6.51 2.53
CA ALA A 91 -12.59 -5.43 2.93
C ALA A 91 -13.84 -5.93 3.67
N HIS A 92 -14.29 -7.16 3.40
CA HIS A 92 -15.62 -7.64 3.80
C HIS A 92 -15.63 -9.00 4.52
N ALA A 93 -14.48 -9.72 4.62
CA ALA A 93 -14.41 -10.89 5.47
C ALA A 93 -14.68 -10.52 6.93
N GLY A 94 -15.19 -11.47 7.72
CA GLY A 94 -15.40 -11.28 9.16
C GLY A 94 -16.13 -12.43 9.81
N MET A 95 -16.34 -12.30 11.11
CA MET A 95 -16.95 -13.34 11.92
C MET A 95 -18.47 -13.37 11.74
N VAL A 96 -19.03 -14.57 11.59
CA VAL A 96 -20.48 -14.84 11.58
C VAL A 96 -20.70 -16.13 12.34
N ASP A 97 -21.46 -16.10 13.42
CA ASP A 97 -21.78 -17.25 14.27
C ASP A 97 -20.53 -18.04 14.72
N GLY A 98 -19.45 -17.31 15.04
CA GLY A 98 -18.17 -17.89 15.47
C GLY A 98 -17.29 -18.46 14.35
N GLN A 99 -17.68 -18.33 13.08
CA GLN A 99 -16.91 -18.76 11.91
C GLN A 99 -16.38 -17.56 11.13
N LEU A 100 -15.13 -17.62 10.66
CA LEU A 100 -14.57 -16.61 9.77
C LEU A 100 -15.07 -16.82 8.35
N MET A 101 -15.94 -15.90 7.90
CA MET A 101 -16.55 -15.92 6.58
C MET A 101 -15.84 -14.97 5.62
N GLY A 102 -15.80 -15.36 4.37
CA GLY A 102 -15.38 -14.52 3.24
C GLY A 102 -16.57 -13.82 2.58
N VAL A 103 -16.64 -13.91 1.27
CA VAL A 103 -17.66 -13.30 0.41
C VAL A 103 -18.25 -14.35 -0.54
N PRO A 104 -19.40 -14.13 -1.20
CA PRO A 104 -19.88 -15.03 -2.24
C PRO A 104 -18.87 -15.16 -3.39
N ILE A 105 -18.65 -16.39 -3.87
CA ILE A 105 -17.75 -16.70 -4.98
C ILE A 105 -18.56 -16.83 -6.26
N HIS A 106 -18.22 -16.04 -7.28
CA HIS A 106 -18.86 -16.04 -8.59
C HIS A 106 -17.86 -16.48 -9.67
N LEU A 107 -18.04 -17.69 -10.23
CA LEU A 107 -17.12 -18.29 -11.21
C LEU A 107 -17.69 -18.35 -12.63
N SER A 108 -18.92 -17.92 -12.82
CA SER A 108 -19.59 -17.79 -14.12
C SER A 108 -20.18 -16.40 -14.26
N SER A 109 -20.39 -15.99 -15.51
CA SER A 109 -21.12 -14.75 -15.76
C SER A 109 -22.58 -14.89 -15.34
N GLU A 110 -23.15 -13.79 -14.87
CA GLU A 110 -24.53 -13.72 -14.41
C GLU A 110 -25.43 -13.07 -15.45
N ASP A 111 -26.65 -13.55 -15.53
CA ASP A 111 -27.73 -13.01 -16.36
C ASP A 111 -29.03 -12.89 -15.55
N SER A 112 -30.14 -12.52 -16.21
CA SER A 112 -31.43 -12.34 -15.55
C SER A 112 -32.05 -13.63 -14.95
N LYS A 113 -31.44 -14.80 -15.18
CA LYS A 113 -31.88 -16.10 -14.65
C LYS A 113 -30.97 -16.62 -13.55
N SER A 114 -29.88 -15.92 -13.25
CA SER A 114 -28.95 -16.31 -12.22
C SER A 114 -29.56 -16.17 -10.82
N ASP A 115 -29.16 -17.05 -9.91
CA ASP A 115 -29.48 -16.91 -8.48
C ASP A 115 -28.55 -15.88 -7.85
N PHE A 116 -29.09 -14.73 -7.49
CA PHE A 116 -28.34 -13.66 -6.83
C PHE A 116 -28.36 -13.78 -5.29
N ASN A 117 -29.17 -14.68 -4.71
CA ASN A 117 -29.28 -14.86 -3.27
C ASN A 117 -28.30 -15.90 -2.73
N LEU A 118 -27.04 -15.77 -3.14
CA LEU A 118 -25.98 -16.69 -2.69
C LEU A 118 -25.56 -16.41 -1.25
N PRO A 119 -25.28 -17.47 -0.46
CA PRO A 119 -24.65 -17.30 0.85
C PRO A 119 -23.19 -16.90 0.69
N ARG A 120 -22.61 -16.41 1.77
CA ARG A 120 -21.17 -16.20 1.84
C ARG A 120 -20.43 -17.53 1.86
N ASN A 121 -19.31 -17.60 1.18
CA ASN A 121 -18.33 -18.65 1.34
C ASN A 121 -17.47 -18.40 2.60
N THR A 122 -16.84 -19.43 3.13
CA THR A 122 -15.86 -19.30 4.21
C THR A 122 -14.63 -18.52 3.72
N PHE A 123 -13.88 -17.95 4.65
CA PHE A 123 -12.60 -17.33 4.32
C PHE A 123 -11.66 -18.30 3.61
N LYS A 124 -11.65 -19.57 4.06
CA LYS A 124 -10.85 -20.63 3.45
C LYS A 124 -11.22 -20.88 2.00
N GLU A 125 -12.51 -21.04 1.69
CA GLU A 125 -12.94 -21.24 0.30
C GLU A 125 -12.56 -20.07 -0.60
N CYS A 126 -12.68 -18.83 -0.10
CA CYS A 126 -12.25 -17.65 -0.83
C CYS A 126 -10.74 -17.63 -1.06
N TYR A 127 -9.95 -17.93 -0.02
CA TYR A 127 -8.50 -18.01 -0.12
C TYR A 127 -8.06 -19.06 -1.16
N ASP A 128 -8.60 -20.26 -1.08
CA ASP A 128 -8.29 -21.36 -1.99
C ASP A 128 -8.66 -20.99 -3.44
N GLN A 129 -9.81 -20.33 -3.65
CA GLN A 129 -10.22 -19.89 -4.98
C GLN A 129 -9.31 -18.79 -5.54
N ILE A 130 -8.90 -17.81 -4.73
CA ILE A 130 -7.97 -16.75 -5.16
C ILE A 130 -6.63 -17.37 -5.57
N MET A 131 -6.08 -18.27 -4.76
CA MET A 131 -4.83 -18.97 -5.09
C MET A 131 -4.97 -19.81 -6.36
N SER A 132 -6.09 -20.50 -6.54
CA SER A 132 -6.39 -21.26 -7.76
C SER A 132 -6.43 -20.36 -9.00
N ASP A 133 -7.05 -19.18 -8.91
CA ASP A 133 -7.08 -18.21 -10.02
C ASP A 133 -5.68 -17.70 -10.37
N PHE A 134 -4.83 -17.47 -9.38
CA PHE A 134 -3.43 -17.08 -9.60
C PHE A 134 -2.63 -18.21 -10.24
N ASP A 135 -2.83 -19.46 -9.80
CA ASP A 135 -2.18 -20.63 -10.39
C ASP A 135 -2.63 -20.88 -11.84
N GLU A 136 -3.91 -20.70 -12.13
CA GLU A 136 -4.41 -20.77 -13.51
C GLU A 136 -3.81 -19.67 -14.38
N ALA A 137 -3.73 -18.42 -13.88
CA ALA A 137 -3.16 -17.30 -14.61
C ALA A 137 -1.69 -17.57 -15.02
N LEU A 138 -0.90 -18.16 -14.12
CA LEU A 138 0.52 -18.49 -14.38
C LEU A 138 0.73 -19.50 -15.50
N LYS A 139 -0.27 -20.32 -15.86
CA LYS A 139 -0.19 -21.23 -17.01
C LYS A 139 -0.19 -20.48 -18.35
N TYR A 140 -0.74 -19.28 -18.37
CA TYR A 140 -0.94 -18.48 -19.58
C TYR A 140 0.01 -17.29 -19.69
N LEU A 141 0.27 -16.59 -18.58
CA LEU A 141 1.04 -15.36 -18.57
C LEU A 141 2.56 -15.61 -18.56
N PRO A 142 3.36 -14.70 -19.15
CA PRO A 142 4.79 -14.75 -19.03
C PRO A 142 5.23 -14.33 -17.62
N GLU A 143 6.43 -14.70 -17.23
CA GLU A 143 7.06 -14.18 -16.01
C GLU A 143 7.15 -12.65 -16.05
N GLN A 144 7.56 -12.10 -17.20
CA GLN A 144 7.61 -10.68 -17.50
C GLN A 144 7.25 -10.41 -18.97
N TYR A 145 6.48 -9.35 -19.23
CA TYR A 145 6.26 -8.87 -20.60
C TYR A 145 7.55 -8.23 -21.13
N ALA A 146 8.19 -8.92 -22.09
CA ALA A 146 9.43 -8.49 -22.73
C ALA A 146 9.49 -9.01 -24.18
N ASP A 147 10.16 -8.26 -25.06
CA ASP A 147 10.47 -8.78 -26.37
C ASP A 147 11.56 -9.86 -26.25
N VAL A 148 11.38 -10.95 -27.00
CA VAL A 148 12.27 -12.11 -27.00
C VAL A 148 12.86 -12.35 -28.38
N HIS A 149 14.00 -13.04 -28.44
CA HIS A 149 14.58 -13.60 -29.67
C HIS A 149 13.93 -14.94 -30.02
N GLU A 150 14.18 -15.44 -31.23
CA GLU A 150 13.55 -16.66 -31.76
C GLU A 150 13.78 -17.89 -30.87
N ASP A 151 14.99 -18.05 -30.33
CA ASP A 151 15.38 -19.13 -29.45
C ASP A 151 14.81 -19.05 -28.02
N GLN A 152 14.21 -17.91 -27.68
CA GLN A 152 13.57 -17.64 -26.38
C GLN A 152 12.05 -17.76 -26.41
N VAL A 153 11.45 -18.00 -27.58
CA VAL A 153 9.99 -18.24 -27.66
C VAL A 153 9.64 -19.47 -26.83
N PRO A 154 8.68 -19.38 -25.88
CA PRO A 154 8.31 -20.51 -25.04
C PRO A 154 7.96 -21.78 -25.84
N ALA A 155 8.46 -22.93 -25.41
CA ALA A 155 8.32 -24.19 -26.12
C ALA A 155 6.87 -24.54 -26.49
N LYS A 156 5.90 -24.20 -25.62
CA LYS A 156 4.46 -24.41 -25.89
C LYS A 156 3.94 -23.71 -27.14
N TYR A 157 4.61 -22.65 -27.61
CA TYR A 157 4.29 -21.90 -28.82
C TYR A 157 5.28 -22.20 -29.96
N ALA A 158 6.58 -22.28 -29.67
CA ALA A 158 7.60 -22.58 -30.65
C ALA A 158 7.36 -23.93 -31.36
N GLN A 159 6.94 -24.97 -30.63
CA GLN A 159 6.58 -26.28 -31.17
C GLN A 159 5.36 -26.25 -32.13
N LYS A 160 4.57 -25.18 -32.07
CA LYS A 160 3.44 -24.93 -32.97
C LYS A 160 3.78 -23.96 -34.10
N GLY A 161 5.05 -23.59 -34.23
CA GLY A 161 5.56 -22.74 -35.30
C GLY A 161 5.43 -21.23 -35.04
N ALA A 162 5.23 -20.81 -33.78
CA ALA A 162 5.22 -19.39 -33.45
C ALA A 162 6.59 -18.75 -33.68
N THR A 163 6.61 -17.60 -34.33
CA THR A 163 7.79 -16.76 -34.48
C THR A 163 7.94 -15.81 -33.29
N ASN A 164 9.16 -15.29 -33.06
CA ASN A 164 9.38 -14.24 -32.07
C ASN A 164 8.56 -12.97 -32.35
N ALA A 165 8.38 -12.63 -33.63
CA ALA A 165 7.54 -11.48 -34.02
C ALA A 165 6.07 -11.64 -33.57
N GLU A 166 5.50 -12.83 -33.71
CA GLU A 166 4.15 -13.12 -33.25
C GLU A 166 4.09 -13.17 -31.73
N TYR A 167 5.08 -13.79 -31.07
CA TYR A 167 5.15 -13.82 -29.61
C TYR A 167 5.24 -12.40 -29.02
N ASN A 168 6.12 -11.55 -29.56
CA ASN A 168 6.31 -10.18 -29.10
C ASN A 168 5.05 -9.30 -29.31
N ARG A 169 4.23 -9.61 -30.33
CA ARG A 169 2.92 -8.96 -30.49
C ARG A 169 1.95 -9.32 -29.37
N ALA A 170 1.95 -10.55 -28.86
CA ALA A 170 1.04 -11.02 -27.84
C ALA A 170 1.56 -10.81 -26.39
N PHE A 171 2.88 -10.89 -26.19
CA PHE A 171 3.51 -10.90 -24.86
C PHE A 171 4.74 -9.98 -24.74
N GLY A 172 5.01 -9.13 -25.72
CA GLY A 172 6.15 -8.23 -25.72
C GLY A 172 5.97 -6.97 -24.87
N ILE A 173 6.92 -6.05 -25.00
CA ILE A 173 7.04 -4.82 -24.17
C ILE A 173 5.82 -3.90 -24.23
N ASN A 174 5.02 -3.95 -25.30
CA ASN A 174 3.79 -3.18 -25.41
C ASN A 174 2.69 -3.59 -24.41
N HIS A 175 2.87 -4.72 -23.73
CA HIS A 175 1.95 -5.21 -22.70
C HIS A 175 2.47 -4.95 -21.26
N ARG A 176 3.62 -4.31 -21.09
CA ARG A 176 4.13 -3.89 -19.77
C ARG A 176 3.08 -3.06 -19.01
N GLY A 177 3.02 -3.27 -17.70
CA GLY A 177 1.98 -2.68 -16.84
C GLY A 177 0.72 -3.52 -16.67
N LYS A 178 0.47 -4.53 -17.54
CA LYS A 178 -0.48 -5.61 -17.26
C LYS A 178 0.07 -6.54 -16.19
N ILE A 179 -0.79 -7.38 -15.63
CA ILE A 179 -0.38 -8.39 -14.65
C ILE A 179 0.47 -9.46 -15.36
N ASP A 180 1.64 -9.75 -14.81
CA ASP A 180 2.56 -10.81 -15.21
C ASP A 180 2.87 -11.75 -14.03
N GLY A 181 3.72 -12.75 -14.25
CA GLY A 181 4.05 -13.75 -13.22
C GLY A 181 4.62 -13.16 -11.95
N ARG A 182 5.49 -12.14 -12.06
CA ARG A 182 6.10 -11.48 -10.89
C ARG A 182 5.07 -10.72 -10.06
N ILE A 183 4.11 -10.07 -10.70
CA ILE A 183 3.02 -9.38 -10.02
C ILE A 183 2.11 -10.40 -9.31
N ILE A 184 1.83 -11.55 -9.95
CA ILE A 184 1.07 -12.64 -9.32
C ILE A 184 1.81 -13.20 -8.10
N SER A 185 3.12 -13.37 -8.19
CA SER A 185 3.96 -13.81 -7.06
C SER A 185 3.83 -12.85 -5.87
N ALA A 186 3.84 -11.54 -6.12
CA ALA A 186 3.60 -10.53 -5.09
C ALA A 186 2.16 -10.61 -4.51
N PHE A 187 1.13 -10.85 -5.32
CA PHE A 187 -0.24 -11.03 -4.81
C PHE A 187 -0.36 -12.24 -3.88
N LYS A 188 0.31 -13.35 -4.21
CA LYS A 188 0.33 -14.54 -3.34
C LYS A 188 0.99 -14.23 -2.00
N ALA A 189 2.09 -13.49 -1.99
CA ALA A 189 2.75 -13.05 -0.76
C ALA A 189 1.82 -12.15 0.09
N GLN A 190 1.18 -11.15 -0.51
CA GLN A 190 0.23 -10.26 0.17
C GLN A 190 -0.98 -11.02 0.74
N LEU A 191 -1.52 -12.00 -0.01
CA LEU A 191 -2.65 -12.81 0.47
C LEU A 191 -2.24 -13.73 1.61
N ALA A 192 -1.06 -14.34 1.54
CA ALA A 192 -0.56 -15.25 2.56
C ALA A 192 -0.28 -14.52 3.88
N ILE A 193 0.37 -13.34 3.86
CA ILE A 193 0.60 -12.56 5.09
C ILE A 193 -0.71 -12.05 5.70
N LEU A 194 -1.70 -11.68 4.88
CA LEU A 194 -3.04 -11.34 5.35
C LEU A 194 -3.66 -12.53 6.10
N ALA A 195 -3.66 -13.71 5.48
CA ALA A 195 -4.27 -14.92 6.03
C ALA A 195 -3.57 -15.45 7.29
N ALA A 196 -2.25 -15.29 7.39
CA ALA A 196 -1.46 -15.66 8.58
C ALA A 196 -1.61 -14.68 9.75
N SER A 197 -2.15 -13.48 9.52
CA SER A 197 -2.25 -12.43 10.53
C SER A 197 -3.35 -12.71 11.57
N PRO A 198 -3.24 -12.17 12.81
CA PRO A 198 -4.13 -12.46 13.95
C PRO A 198 -5.63 -12.33 13.67
N ALA A 199 -6.04 -11.44 12.75
CA ALA A 199 -7.45 -11.29 12.40
C ALA A 199 -8.00 -12.47 11.58
N TYR A 200 -7.14 -13.20 10.86
CA TYR A 200 -7.54 -14.21 9.88
C TYR A 200 -6.94 -15.60 10.13
N GLU A 201 -6.00 -15.75 11.07
CA GLU A 201 -5.31 -17.00 11.37
C GLU A 201 -6.24 -18.16 11.73
N SER A 202 -7.43 -17.85 12.29
CA SER A 202 -8.44 -18.86 12.65
C SER A 202 -8.99 -19.64 11.44
N ALA A 203 -8.80 -19.16 10.22
CA ALA A 203 -9.13 -19.90 9.00
C ALA A 203 -8.18 -21.08 8.74
N GLY A 204 -6.96 -21.06 9.31
CA GLY A 204 -5.98 -22.15 9.21
C GLY A 204 -5.51 -22.42 7.78
N VAL A 205 -5.46 -21.40 6.92
CA VAL A 205 -5.16 -21.56 5.47
C VAL A 205 -3.72 -21.21 5.11
N ALA A 206 -3.06 -20.39 5.91
CA ALA A 206 -1.65 -20.06 5.76
C ALA A 206 -1.02 -19.83 7.14
N SER A 207 0.18 -20.33 7.32
CA SER A 207 1.05 -20.01 8.45
C SER A 207 1.97 -18.84 8.11
N TYR A 208 2.63 -18.26 9.11
CA TYR A 208 3.70 -17.28 8.86
C TYR A 208 4.88 -17.89 8.08
N GLU A 209 5.14 -19.21 8.22
CA GLU A 209 6.16 -19.90 7.42
C GLU A 209 5.76 -19.95 5.93
N ASP A 210 4.48 -20.21 5.63
CA ASP A 210 3.95 -20.13 4.27
C ASP A 210 4.04 -18.71 3.71
N ALA A 211 3.68 -17.70 4.50
CA ALA A 211 3.78 -16.30 4.10
C ALA A 211 5.23 -15.89 3.81
N ALA A 212 6.18 -16.30 4.67
CA ALA A 212 7.61 -16.06 4.44
C ALA A 212 8.10 -16.74 3.16
N LYS A 213 7.61 -17.96 2.88
CA LYS A 213 7.95 -18.67 1.64
C LYS A 213 7.44 -17.93 0.40
N TYR A 214 6.18 -17.52 0.36
CA TYR A 214 5.65 -16.78 -0.79
C TYR A 214 6.35 -15.45 -1.01
N ALA A 215 6.70 -14.75 0.08
CA ALA A 215 7.47 -13.51 -0.01
C ALA A 215 8.90 -13.76 -0.51
N ALA A 216 9.58 -14.81 -0.02
CA ALA A 216 10.91 -15.20 -0.47
C ALA A 216 10.92 -15.62 -1.95
N ASP A 217 9.92 -16.40 -2.36
CA ASP A 217 9.75 -16.82 -3.77
C ASP A 217 9.62 -15.59 -4.68
N CYS A 218 8.76 -14.62 -4.31
CA CYS A 218 8.62 -13.35 -5.03
C CYS A 218 9.93 -12.56 -5.08
N LEU A 219 10.59 -12.38 -3.95
CA LEU A 219 11.82 -11.60 -3.85
C LEU A 219 12.98 -12.24 -4.63
N SER A 220 12.99 -13.57 -4.78
CA SER A 220 14.01 -14.25 -5.56
C SER A 220 14.06 -13.80 -7.02
N GLU A 221 12.91 -13.41 -7.58
CA GLU A 221 12.78 -12.87 -8.95
C GLU A 221 13.37 -11.46 -9.09
N PHE A 222 13.63 -10.78 -7.97
CA PHE A 222 14.22 -9.44 -7.89
C PHE A 222 15.64 -9.43 -7.26
N GLY A 223 16.24 -10.61 -7.05
CA GLY A 223 17.57 -10.75 -6.46
C GLY A 223 17.59 -10.87 -4.93
N GLY A 224 16.45 -11.20 -4.30
CA GLY A 224 16.37 -11.38 -2.84
C GLY A 224 16.64 -10.07 -2.10
N LEU A 225 17.60 -10.07 -1.17
CA LEU A 225 17.96 -8.87 -0.41
C LEU A 225 18.57 -7.77 -1.29
N ASP A 226 19.18 -8.13 -2.43
CA ASP A 226 19.68 -7.14 -3.40
C ASP A 226 18.55 -6.33 -4.05
N ALA A 227 17.28 -6.71 -3.86
CA ALA A 227 16.13 -5.91 -4.28
C ALA A 227 16.02 -4.55 -3.56
N VAL A 228 16.70 -4.37 -2.42
CA VAL A 228 16.76 -3.07 -1.74
C VAL A 228 17.43 -2.05 -2.66
N ASP A 229 16.64 -1.10 -3.13
CA ASP A 229 17.11 0.01 -3.97
C ASP A 229 17.60 1.14 -3.04
N PRO A 230 18.85 1.61 -3.17
CA PRO A 230 19.38 2.72 -2.34
C PRO A 230 18.51 3.98 -2.35
N ASP A 231 17.87 4.29 -3.48
CA ASP A 231 16.98 5.44 -3.63
C ASP A 231 15.49 5.08 -3.52
N GLY A 232 15.18 3.81 -3.23
CA GLY A 232 13.82 3.28 -3.24
C GLY A 232 12.86 4.00 -2.30
N TRP A 233 13.32 4.52 -1.18
CA TRP A 233 12.52 5.31 -0.26
C TRP A 233 12.10 6.70 -0.80
N LYS A 234 12.74 7.18 -1.91
CA LYS A 234 12.41 8.42 -2.63
C LYS A 234 11.83 8.17 -4.02
N TRP A 235 11.31 6.99 -4.29
CA TRP A 235 10.81 6.56 -5.60
C TRP A 235 9.85 7.58 -6.25
N PHE A 236 9.06 8.31 -5.45
CA PHE A 236 8.03 9.25 -5.90
C PHE A 236 8.56 10.61 -6.37
N CYS A 237 9.79 10.99 -6.02
CA CYS A 237 10.37 12.30 -6.33
C CYS A 237 11.73 12.23 -7.04
N ASN A 238 12.22 11.05 -7.41
CA ASN A 238 13.44 10.88 -8.18
C ASN A 238 13.20 11.35 -9.64
N LYS A 239 13.49 12.64 -9.89
CA LYS A 239 13.22 13.31 -11.15
C LYS A 239 13.87 12.61 -12.34
N SER A 240 15.16 12.29 -12.26
CA SER A 240 15.91 11.71 -13.37
C SER A 240 15.33 10.36 -13.79
N LEU A 241 14.88 9.57 -12.83
CA LEU A 241 14.26 8.26 -13.06
C LEU A 241 12.85 8.42 -13.65
N ILE A 242 12.00 9.24 -13.03
CA ILE A 242 10.58 9.36 -13.40
C ILE A 242 10.42 10.01 -14.78
N ASP A 243 11.19 11.06 -15.08
CA ASP A 243 11.08 11.79 -16.34
C ASP A 243 11.45 10.91 -17.54
N GLY A 244 12.34 9.92 -17.34
CA GLY A 244 12.72 8.93 -18.36
C GLY A 244 11.69 7.82 -18.62
N LEU A 245 10.68 7.65 -17.74
CA LEU A 245 9.72 6.56 -17.87
C LEU A 245 8.68 6.83 -18.96
N GLY A 246 8.40 5.78 -19.74
CA GLY A 246 7.30 5.69 -20.71
C GLY A 246 6.47 4.43 -20.50
N ALA A 247 5.49 4.21 -21.38
CA ALA A 247 4.57 3.08 -21.29
C ALA A 247 5.27 1.71 -21.38
N THR A 248 6.32 1.63 -22.22
CA THR A 248 7.09 0.39 -22.46
C THR A 248 8.38 0.30 -21.65
N SER A 249 8.69 1.30 -20.81
CA SER A 249 9.89 1.29 -19.98
C SER A 249 9.82 0.19 -18.92
N GLU A 250 10.98 -0.37 -18.58
CA GLU A 250 11.10 -1.23 -17.40
C GLU A 250 10.76 -0.45 -16.14
N ASN A 251 10.27 -1.19 -15.16
CA ASN A 251 10.03 -0.61 -13.84
C ASN A 251 11.37 -0.26 -13.18
N PRO A 252 11.44 0.81 -12.40
CA PRO A 252 12.54 1.00 -11.46
C PRO A 252 12.67 -0.20 -10.52
N LYS A 253 13.88 -0.45 -10.02
CA LYS A 253 14.19 -1.60 -9.16
C LYS A 253 13.26 -1.72 -7.93
N GLU A 254 12.88 -0.60 -7.35
CA GLU A 254 11.95 -0.53 -6.22
C GLU A 254 10.51 -0.97 -6.59
N ILE A 255 10.14 -1.00 -7.87
CA ILE A 255 8.73 -1.10 -8.30
C ILE A 255 8.45 -2.46 -8.95
N ILE A 256 7.64 -3.28 -8.32
CA ILE A 256 7.11 -4.52 -8.90
C ILE A 256 5.98 -4.19 -9.88
N TRP A 257 5.01 -3.39 -9.45
CA TRP A 257 3.86 -3.01 -10.28
C TRP A 257 3.53 -1.53 -10.13
N ARG A 258 3.35 -0.86 -11.25
CA ARG A 258 3.00 0.57 -11.31
C ARG A 258 1.75 0.84 -12.13
N GLY A 259 1.14 1.99 -11.89
CA GLY A 259 0.21 2.62 -12.81
C GLY A 259 0.92 3.30 -13.99
N ASN A 260 0.14 3.95 -14.85
CA ASN A 260 0.70 4.79 -15.89
C ASN A 260 1.51 5.95 -15.29
N VAL A 261 2.53 6.38 -16.03
CA VAL A 261 3.25 7.61 -15.72
C VAL A 261 2.58 8.74 -16.47
N GLU A 262 2.03 9.69 -15.74
CA GLU A 262 1.23 10.79 -16.30
C GLU A 262 1.74 12.14 -15.83
N GLU A 263 1.73 13.13 -16.71
CA GLU A 263 2.01 14.52 -16.36
C GLU A 263 0.78 15.13 -15.67
N SER A 264 0.95 15.50 -14.41
CA SER A 264 -0.11 16.03 -13.56
C SER A 264 0.45 17.02 -12.54
N ASN A 265 -0.43 17.78 -11.90
CA ASN A 265 -0.18 18.54 -10.68
C ASN A 265 -1.33 18.34 -9.67
N THR A 266 -2.09 17.28 -9.84
CA THR A 266 -3.28 17.00 -9.01
C THR A 266 -2.89 16.71 -7.58
N LEU A 267 -1.81 15.94 -7.35
CA LEU A 267 -1.34 15.63 -6.00
C LEU A 267 -0.89 16.90 -5.27
N GLU A 268 -0.17 17.79 -5.96
CA GLU A 268 0.28 19.06 -5.39
C GLU A 268 -0.90 19.99 -5.13
N THR A 269 -1.88 20.03 -6.03
CA THR A 269 -3.13 20.80 -5.83
C THR A 269 -3.89 20.34 -4.59
N ASP A 270 -3.93 19.04 -4.34
CA ASP A 270 -4.57 18.48 -3.17
C ASP A 270 -3.73 18.67 -1.89
N TYR A 271 -2.41 18.55 -1.95
CA TYR A 271 -1.60 18.35 -0.75
C TYR A 271 -0.57 19.44 -0.44
N TYR A 272 -0.16 20.29 -1.39
CA TYR A 272 0.70 21.44 -1.06
C TYR A 272 0.02 22.37 -0.04
N PRO A 273 0.80 23.04 0.81
CA PRO A 273 0.31 24.08 1.69
C PRO A 273 -0.39 25.23 0.93
N PRO A 274 -1.32 25.94 1.57
CA PRO A 274 -2.05 27.07 0.95
C PRO A 274 -1.15 28.19 0.41
N SER A 275 -0.01 28.46 1.04
CA SER A 275 0.95 29.47 0.55
C SER A 275 1.55 29.11 -0.83
N LEU A 276 1.48 27.85 -1.21
CA LEU A 276 1.89 27.31 -2.49
C LEU A 276 0.70 26.97 -3.40
N TYR A 277 -0.48 27.54 -3.13
CA TYR A 277 -1.73 27.36 -3.87
C TYR A 277 -2.32 25.94 -3.80
N GLY A 278 -1.89 25.09 -2.87
CA GLY A 278 -2.49 23.79 -2.60
C GLY A 278 -3.63 23.86 -1.58
N SER A 279 -4.32 22.73 -1.39
CA SER A 279 -5.44 22.59 -0.45
C SER A 279 -5.02 22.02 0.91
N GLY A 280 -3.77 21.58 1.10
CA GLY A 280 -3.25 21.02 2.33
C GLY A 280 -4.07 19.86 2.91
N LYS A 281 -4.69 19.05 2.06
CA LYS A 281 -5.81 18.15 2.41
C LYS A 281 -5.46 17.09 3.44
N ILE A 282 -4.27 16.48 3.34
CA ILE A 282 -3.76 15.45 4.26
C ILE A 282 -2.76 16.07 5.22
N ASN A 283 -2.98 15.89 6.50
CA ASN A 283 -2.12 16.39 7.56
C ASN A 283 -1.55 15.21 8.37
N PRO A 284 -0.24 14.93 8.27
CA PRO A 284 0.45 13.96 9.11
C PRO A 284 0.24 14.27 10.60
N THR A 285 0.17 13.24 11.44
CA THR A 285 -0.03 13.41 12.88
C THR A 285 1.30 13.47 13.63
N GLN A 286 1.24 14.00 14.86
CA GLN A 286 2.37 13.88 15.81
C GLN A 286 2.68 12.41 16.13
N ASN A 287 1.66 11.52 16.16
CA ASN A 287 1.87 10.08 16.35
C ASN A 287 2.82 9.49 15.31
N LEU A 288 2.65 9.88 14.04
CA LEU A 288 3.56 9.43 12.97
C LEU A 288 4.93 10.09 13.08
N VAL A 289 4.99 11.40 13.37
CA VAL A 289 6.27 12.11 13.57
C VAL A 289 7.07 11.51 14.71
N ASP A 290 6.43 11.14 15.81
CA ASP A 290 7.09 10.51 16.97
C ASP A 290 7.57 9.08 16.65
N ALA A 291 6.92 8.38 15.71
CA ALA A 291 7.31 7.04 15.30
C ALA A 291 8.65 6.99 14.52
N PHE A 292 9.04 8.08 13.87
CA PHE A 292 10.37 8.18 13.28
C PHE A 292 11.44 8.22 14.40
N PRO A 293 12.43 7.34 14.39
CA PRO A 293 13.48 7.32 15.40
C PRO A 293 14.45 8.51 15.24
N MET A 294 15.41 8.60 16.13
CA MET A 294 16.61 9.41 15.93
C MET A 294 17.52 8.77 14.88
N ALA A 295 18.44 9.54 14.32
CA ALA A 295 19.40 9.04 13.32
C ALA A 295 20.32 7.93 13.87
N ASN A 296 20.55 7.90 15.18
CA ASN A 296 21.27 6.82 15.86
C ASN A 296 20.45 5.52 16.03
N GLY A 297 19.20 5.50 15.55
CA GLY A 297 18.32 4.34 15.51
C GLY A 297 17.34 4.18 16.67
N TYR A 298 17.55 4.88 17.78
CA TYR A 298 16.68 4.78 18.97
C TYR A 298 15.37 5.56 18.82
N PRO A 299 14.22 5.02 19.28
CA PRO A 299 12.97 5.77 19.39
C PRO A 299 13.16 6.99 20.30
N ILE A 300 12.46 8.10 20.01
CA ILE A 300 12.61 9.38 20.74
C ILE A 300 12.36 9.29 22.26
N ALA A 301 11.59 8.28 22.70
CA ALA A 301 11.31 8.05 24.11
C ALA A 301 12.40 7.22 24.84
N ASP A 302 13.35 6.65 24.09
CA ASP A 302 14.45 5.87 24.67
C ASP A 302 15.49 6.78 25.32
N ALA A 303 16.11 6.32 26.41
CA ALA A 303 17.14 7.08 27.10
C ALA A 303 18.40 7.32 26.25
N ASN A 304 18.67 6.43 25.28
CA ASN A 304 19.83 6.52 24.37
C ASN A 304 19.52 7.35 23.11
N ALA A 305 18.30 7.88 22.98
CA ALA A 305 17.86 8.60 21.78
C ALA A 305 18.55 9.96 21.60
N GLU A 306 18.99 10.59 22.68
CA GLU A 306 19.52 11.96 22.67
C GLU A 306 18.54 12.99 22.08
N TYR A 307 17.24 12.75 22.28
CA TYR A 307 16.18 13.60 21.74
C TYR A 307 16.10 14.94 22.47
N ASP A 308 16.13 16.06 21.70
CA ASP A 308 15.91 17.40 22.23
C ASP A 308 14.51 17.92 21.88
N ALA A 309 13.63 18.02 22.86
CA ALA A 309 12.28 18.55 22.69
C ALA A 309 12.21 20.03 22.28
N LYS A 310 13.30 20.81 22.42
CA LYS A 310 13.40 22.19 21.94
C LYS A 310 13.76 22.25 20.45
N ASN A 311 14.35 21.19 19.93
CA ASN A 311 14.74 21.02 18.53
C ASN A 311 14.22 19.68 17.98
N PRO A 312 12.90 19.45 17.97
CA PRO A 312 12.29 18.12 17.84
C PRO A 312 12.53 17.43 16.48
N TYR A 313 13.03 18.17 15.49
CA TYR A 313 13.27 17.67 14.13
C TYR A 313 14.75 17.47 13.81
N GLN A 314 15.67 17.83 14.74
CA GLN A 314 17.10 17.65 14.52
C GLN A 314 17.53 16.21 14.78
N ASN A 315 18.51 15.73 14.02
CA ASN A 315 19.10 14.39 14.15
C ASN A 315 18.07 13.25 14.13
N ARG A 316 16.98 13.44 13.41
CA ARG A 316 15.93 12.43 13.22
C ARG A 316 16.25 11.54 12.01
N ASP A 317 15.56 10.42 11.94
CA ASP A 317 15.49 9.59 10.74
C ASP A 317 15.33 10.46 9.47
N PRO A 318 16.21 10.34 8.46
CA PRO A 318 16.14 11.15 7.24
C PRO A 318 14.81 11.07 6.49
N ARG A 319 14.05 9.97 6.65
CA ARG A 319 12.71 9.80 6.06
C ARG A 319 11.70 10.79 6.62
N LEU A 320 11.86 11.26 7.87
CA LEU A 320 10.98 12.30 8.42
C LEU A 320 10.98 13.54 7.54
N ALA A 321 12.15 14.08 7.23
CA ALA A 321 12.29 15.25 6.37
C ALA A 321 11.88 14.98 4.90
N ALA A 322 11.99 13.74 4.43
CA ALA A 322 11.59 13.37 3.08
C ALA A 322 10.08 13.19 2.91
N TYR A 323 9.35 12.87 3.98
CA TYR A 323 7.93 12.48 3.91
C TYR A 323 6.98 13.50 4.52
N ILE A 324 7.45 14.34 5.45
CA ILE A 324 6.61 15.28 6.21
C ILE A 324 7.23 16.68 6.14
N LEU A 325 6.38 17.67 5.89
CA LEU A 325 6.74 19.08 5.99
C LEU A 325 6.50 19.59 7.40
N VAL A 326 7.55 20.08 8.03
CA VAL A 326 7.53 20.71 9.35
C VAL A 326 7.61 22.23 9.23
N ASN A 327 7.42 22.94 10.33
CA ASN A 327 7.53 24.41 10.35
C ASN A 327 8.92 24.88 9.91
N GLY A 328 8.99 25.76 8.92
CA GLY A 328 10.22 26.31 8.34
C GLY A 328 10.76 25.54 7.14
N ASP A 329 10.20 24.40 6.80
CA ASP A 329 10.58 23.61 5.62
C ASP A 329 10.28 24.35 4.32
N LYS A 330 10.93 23.90 3.25
CA LYS A 330 10.74 24.40 1.88
C LYS A 330 10.26 23.32 0.95
N ILE A 331 9.37 23.68 0.02
CA ILE A 331 8.90 22.80 -1.05
C ILE A 331 8.41 23.64 -2.25
N GLY A 332 8.21 22.97 -3.38
CA GLY A 332 7.73 23.57 -4.63
C GLY A 332 8.86 24.18 -5.46
N ALA A 333 8.61 24.41 -6.74
CA ALA A 333 9.59 24.90 -7.70
C ALA A 333 10.26 26.24 -7.33
N THR A 334 9.70 26.97 -6.37
CA THR A 334 10.23 28.27 -5.88
C THR A 334 10.80 28.19 -4.47
N ASP A 335 10.99 26.97 -3.90
CA ASP A 335 11.45 26.78 -2.52
C ASP A 335 10.63 27.59 -1.49
N GLY A 336 9.31 27.57 -1.63
CA GLY A 336 8.41 28.30 -0.74
C GLY A 336 8.50 27.80 0.70
N VAL A 337 8.63 28.74 1.65
CA VAL A 337 8.74 28.43 3.08
C VAL A 337 7.35 28.15 3.67
N VAL A 338 7.23 27.02 4.35
CA VAL A 338 6.00 26.56 5.02
C VAL A 338 6.00 26.99 6.49
N ASN A 339 5.01 27.77 6.91
CA ASN A 339 4.91 28.29 8.27
C ASN A 339 3.70 27.71 8.99
N THR A 340 3.87 26.58 9.69
CA THR A 340 2.78 25.86 10.36
C THR A 340 2.46 26.35 11.76
N ALA A 341 3.23 27.28 12.32
CA ALA A 341 3.02 27.84 13.65
C ALA A 341 1.60 28.45 13.79
N ALA A 342 0.98 28.31 14.96
CA ALA A 342 -0.35 28.83 15.23
C ALA A 342 -0.42 30.37 15.19
N ASP A 343 0.68 31.05 15.49
CA ASP A 343 0.82 32.50 15.38
C ASP A 343 1.27 32.98 14.00
N SER A 344 1.50 32.06 13.04
CA SER A 344 1.82 32.40 11.65
C SER A 344 0.79 33.35 11.03
N LYS A 345 1.27 34.24 10.16
CA LYS A 345 0.42 35.15 9.37
C LYS A 345 -0.08 34.54 8.06
N THR A 346 0.46 33.36 7.68
CA THR A 346 0.06 32.65 6.46
C THR A 346 -1.07 31.66 6.75
N LEU A 347 -1.77 31.23 5.70
CA LEU A 347 -2.80 30.18 5.80
C LEU A 347 -2.21 28.80 6.07
N ASP A 348 -0.90 28.62 6.00
CA ASP A 348 -0.24 27.37 6.36
C ASP A 348 -0.29 27.09 7.87
N GLY A 349 -0.49 28.13 8.69
CA GLY A 349 -0.53 28.01 10.13
C GLY A 349 -1.67 27.13 10.64
N LEU A 350 -1.46 26.55 11.82
CA LEU A 350 -2.42 25.65 12.47
C LEU A 350 -3.81 26.27 12.58
N ASN A 351 -4.82 25.59 12.02
CA ASN A 351 -6.24 25.95 12.13
C ASN A 351 -6.61 27.37 11.63
N LYS A 352 -5.89 27.97 10.68
CA LYS A 352 -6.19 29.33 10.17
C LYS A 352 -7.45 29.36 9.32
N GLU A 353 -7.61 28.42 8.36
CA GLU A 353 -8.78 28.33 7.49
C GLU A 353 -9.23 26.88 7.35
N ASN A 354 -10.55 26.66 7.52
CA ASN A 354 -11.10 25.32 7.37
C ASN A 354 -11.01 24.83 5.91
N GLY A 355 -10.60 23.57 5.74
CA GLY A 355 -10.45 22.95 4.41
C GLY A 355 -9.20 23.35 3.65
N LYS A 356 -8.28 24.14 4.25
CA LYS A 356 -7.00 24.53 3.67
C LYS A 356 -5.84 24.38 4.65
N SER A 357 -5.97 24.94 5.85
CA SER A 357 -4.90 24.95 6.86
C SER A 357 -4.74 23.58 7.52
N THR A 358 -3.53 23.28 7.94
CA THR A 358 -3.25 22.08 8.72
C THR A 358 -4.07 22.01 10.02
N LYS A 359 -4.49 20.80 10.36
CA LYS A 359 -5.17 20.46 11.63
C LYS A 359 -4.20 19.89 12.66
N THR A 360 -2.97 19.56 12.25
CA THR A 360 -1.98 18.87 13.09
C THR A 360 -0.68 19.64 13.26
N GLY A 361 -0.44 20.70 12.49
CA GLY A 361 0.84 21.42 12.46
C GLY A 361 1.82 20.88 11.44
N TYR A 362 1.40 19.94 10.60
CA TYR A 362 2.22 19.29 9.56
C TYR A 362 1.50 19.28 8.21
N TYR A 363 2.29 19.15 7.13
CA TYR A 363 1.79 18.88 5.78
C TYR A 363 2.49 17.67 5.18
N LEU A 364 1.86 17.06 4.20
CA LEU A 364 2.43 15.95 3.44
C LEU A 364 3.54 16.44 2.51
N ARG A 365 4.66 15.70 2.46
CA ARG A 365 5.71 15.84 1.44
C ARG A 365 5.81 14.60 0.56
N LYS A 366 5.64 13.41 1.15
CA LYS A 366 5.69 12.15 0.40
C LYS A 366 4.67 12.13 -0.74
N LEU A 367 4.98 11.45 -1.82
CA LEU A 367 4.21 11.36 -3.06
C LEU A 367 4.22 12.62 -3.95
N LEU A 368 4.72 13.75 -3.46
CA LEU A 368 4.72 15.02 -4.19
C LEU A 368 6.02 15.23 -4.97
N ARG A 369 5.89 15.89 -6.11
CA ARG A 369 7.00 16.36 -6.92
C ARG A 369 7.40 17.78 -6.45
N PRO A 370 8.63 17.97 -5.92
CA PRO A 370 9.05 19.28 -5.42
C PRO A 370 9.26 20.31 -6.53
N ASP A 371 9.31 19.89 -7.81
CA ASP A 371 9.49 20.76 -8.97
C ASP A 371 8.17 21.16 -9.66
N VAL A 372 7.02 20.89 -9.05
CA VAL A 372 5.72 21.41 -9.49
C VAL A 372 5.51 22.85 -8.99
N ASN A 373 5.02 23.71 -9.88
CA ASN A 373 4.58 25.07 -9.56
C ASN A 373 3.06 25.18 -9.75
N LEU A 374 2.33 25.62 -8.72
CA LEU A 374 0.89 25.84 -8.78
C LEU A 374 0.49 27.31 -8.90
N ASN A 375 1.45 28.25 -8.99
CA ASN A 375 1.11 29.66 -9.19
C ASN A 375 0.27 29.80 -10.48
N PRO A 376 -0.96 30.38 -10.41
CA PRO A 376 -1.86 30.43 -11.56
C PRO A 376 -1.27 31.10 -12.82
N SER A 377 -0.30 32.01 -12.65
CA SER A 377 0.37 32.69 -13.78
C SER A 377 1.48 31.86 -14.44
N SER A 378 1.96 30.79 -13.79
CA SER A 378 3.11 30.00 -14.24
C SER A 378 3.02 28.52 -13.81
N ALA A 379 1.80 28.00 -13.73
CA ALA A 379 1.57 26.63 -13.30
C ALA A 379 2.25 25.61 -14.23
N THR A 380 2.85 24.57 -13.63
CA THR A 380 3.50 23.46 -14.33
C THR A 380 2.86 22.13 -13.93
N LYS A 381 3.11 21.13 -14.77
CA LYS A 381 2.84 19.72 -14.48
C LYS A 381 4.14 18.95 -14.55
N GLN A 382 4.22 17.85 -13.83
CA GLN A 382 5.35 16.93 -13.86
C GLN A 382 4.85 15.50 -13.98
N LYS A 383 5.70 14.59 -14.48
CA LYS A 383 5.40 13.17 -14.48
C LYS A 383 5.35 12.63 -13.05
N HIS A 384 4.34 11.83 -12.74
CA HIS A 384 4.20 11.12 -11.48
C HIS A 384 4.28 9.63 -11.70
N LEU A 385 5.01 8.95 -10.84
CA LEU A 385 5.05 7.50 -10.74
C LEU A 385 4.06 7.07 -9.64
N SER A 386 3.13 6.18 -9.99
CA SER A 386 2.19 5.58 -9.04
C SER A 386 2.60 4.13 -8.79
N ALA A 387 3.24 3.86 -7.67
CA ALA A 387 3.53 2.50 -7.25
C ALA A 387 2.26 1.81 -6.76
N ARG A 388 2.00 0.60 -7.25
CA ARG A 388 0.94 -0.28 -6.76
C ARG A 388 1.49 -1.35 -5.82
N ILE A 389 2.67 -1.89 -6.14
CA ILE A 389 3.43 -2.82 -5.30
C ILE A 389 4.90 -2.44 -5.41
N ARG A 390 5.58 -2.35 -4.28
CA ARG A 390 7.02 -2.09 -4.17
C ARG A 390 7.76 -3.30 -3.63
N THR A 391 9.03 -3.48 -4.02
CA THR A 391 9.88 -4.53 -3.46
C THR A 391 10.03 -4.39 -1.94
N THR A 392 10.10 -3.15 -1.44
CA THR A 392 10.15 -2.87 0.01
C THR A 392 8.92 -3.38 0.76
N GLU A 393 7.72 -3.33 0.16
CA GLU A 393 6.52 -3.92 0.78
C GLU A 393 6.69 -5.41 1.00
N ILE A 394 7.13 -6.14 -0.03
CA ILE A 394 7.31 -7.60 0.04
C ILE A 394 8.47 -7.98 0.97
N LEU A 395 9.55 -7.18 1.00
CA LEU A 395 10.63 -7.33 1.97
C LEU A 395 10.12 -7.22 3.41
N LEU A 396 9.23 -6.26 3.68
CA LEU A 396 8.62 -6.07 5.00
C LEU A 396 7.59 -7.19 5.33
N ASP A 397 6.85 -7.68 4.33
CA ASP A 397 5.99 -8.87 4.49
C ASP A 397 6.83 -10.10 4.85
N TYR A 398 7.97 -10.29 4.18
CA TYR A 398 8.91 -11.35 4.52
C TYR A 398 9.48 -11.20 5.94
N ALA A 399 9.95 -10.00 6.30
CA ALA A 399 10.53 -9.76 7.62
C ALA A 399 9.53 -10.04 8.75
N GLU A 400 8.27 -9.59 8.60
CA GLU A 400 7.21 -9.90 9.54
C GLU A 400 6.97 -11.41 9.63
N ALA A 401 6.76 -12.07 8.49
CA ALA A 401 6.46 -13.49 8.44
C ALA A 401 7.60 -14.35 8.99
N ALA A 402 8.85 -14.07 8.62
CA ALA A 402 10.01 -14.83 9.09
C ALA A 402 10.23 -14.65 10.60
N ASN A 403 10.09 -13.43 11.12
CA ASN A 403 10.18 -13.18 12.56
C ASN A 403 9.08 -13.92 13.32
N GLU A 404 7.84 -13.87 12.85
CA GLU A 404 6.72 -14.55 13.49
C GLU A 404 6.85 -16.08 13.41
N ALA A 405 7.38 -16.62 12.33
CA ALA A 405 7.60 -18.05 12.18
C ALA A 405 8.72 -18.55 13.10
N GLN A 406 9.93 -18.01 13.00
CA GLN A 406 11.11 -18.62 13.63
C GLN A 406 12.02 -17.62 14.38
N GLY A 407 11.65 -16.34 14.46
CA GLY A 407 12.42 -15.31 15.14
C GLY A 407 13.37 -14.54 14.22
N PRO A 408 14.04 -13.50 14.75
CA PRO A 408 14.62 -12.43 13.97
C PRO A 408 15.82 -12.83 13.08
N LYS A 409 16.63 -13.78 13.50
CA LYS A 409 17.92 -14.13 12.86
C LYS A 409 17.90 -15.49 12.12
N VAL A 410 16.69 -16.06 11.90
CA VAL A 410 16.54 -17.34 11.18
C VAL A 410 16.08 -17.08 9.76
N ASN A 411 16.75 -17.74 8.80
CA ASN A 411 16.34 -17.72 7.40
C ASN A 411 15.14 -18.65 7.22
N VAL A 412 14.06 -18.15 6.65
CA VAL A 412 12.78 -18.86 6.51
C VAL A 412 12.35 -18.90 5.04
N GLY A 413 11.54 -19.87 4.66
CA GLY A 413 10.92 -19.93 3.34
C GLY A 413 11.88 -20.14 2.17
N GLY A 414 13.10 -20.63 2.43
CA GLY A 414 14.12 -20.85 1.41
C GLY A 414 14.99 -19.63 1.08
N ALA A 415 14.77 -18.49 1.74
CA ALA A 415 15.61 -17.31 1.61
C ALA A 415 17.01 -17.54 2.23
N ASN A 416 18.02 -16.84 1.73
CA ASN A 416 19.37 -16.81 2.29
C ASN A 416 19.62 -15.59 3.20
N TYR A 417 18.57 -14.95 3.66
CA TYR A 417 18.54 -13.80 4.57
C TYR A 417 17.44 -13.96 5.61
N SER A 418 17.57 -13.27 6.71
CA SER A 418 16.62 -13.28 7.84
C SER A 418 15.79 -12.00 7.91
N ALA A 419 14.83 -11.94 8.84
CA ALA A 419 14.09 -10.72 9.16
C ALA A 419 15.02 -9.59 9.61
N TYR A 420 16.05 -9.94 10.42
CA TYR A 420 17.09 -9.00 10.84
C TYR A 420 17.83 -8.39 9.65
N ASP A 421 18.25 -9.20 8.68
CA ASP A 421 18.99 -8.73 7.50
C ASP A 421 18.15 -7.75 6.66
N VAL A 422 16.87 -8.04 6.49
CA VAL A 422 15.94 -7.15 5.77
C VAL A 422 15.80 -5.80 6.47
N ILE A 423 15.54 -5.80 7.79
CA ILE A 423 15.36 -4.56 8.54
C ILE A 423 16.66 -3.77 8.59
N LYS A 424 17.80 -4.45 8.73
CA LYS A 424 19.12 -3.82 8.66
C LYS A 424 19.30 -3.08 7.32
N ALA A 425 19.06 -3.77 6.20
CA ALA A 425 19.22 -3.17 4.88
C ALA A 425 18.30 -1.97 4.63
N ILE A 426 17.03 -2.02 5.10
CA ILE A 426 16.08 -0.91 4.98
C ILE A 426 16.53 0.29 5.83
N ARG A 427 16.98 0.05 7.06
CA ARG A 427 17.42 1.12 7.98
C ARG A 427 18.75 1.73 7.51
N GLU A 428 19.71 0.93 7.07
CA GLU A 428 20.98 1.43 6.49
C GLU A 428 20.72 2.30 5.26
N ARG A 429 19.87 1.88 4.31
CA ARG A 429 19.54 2.71 3.14
C ARG A 429 18.86 4.04 3.51
N ALA A 430 18.11 4.07 4.60
CA ALA A 430 17.49 5.28 5.13
C ALA A 430 18.49 6.22 5.82
N GLY A 431 19.70 5.75 6.07
CA GLY A 431 20.72 6.50 6.80
C GLY A 431 20.59 6.40 8.32
N ILE A 432 19.99 5.32 8.83
CA ILE A 432 19.89 5.02 10.26
C ILE A 432 21.16 4.29 10.72
N GLY A 433 21.63 4.65 11.91
CA GLY A 433 22.82 4.09 12.52
C GLY A 433 24.05 4.97 12.32
N GLU A 434 25.05 4.79 13.19
CA GLU A 434 26.32 5.49 13.13
C GLU A 434 27.44 4.54 12.74
N PHE A 435 28.29 4.95 11.80
CA PHE A 435 29.44 4.16 11.34
C PHE A 435 29.10 2.73 10.87
N GLY A 436 27.86 2.50 10.40
CA GLY A 436 27.39 1.18 9.97
C GLY A 436 26.91 0.27 11.12
N GLU A 437 26.79 0.81 12.34
CA GLU A 437 26.23 0.12 13.51
C GLU A 437 24.85 0.68 13.86
N ASP A 438 23.91 -0.21 14.17
CA ASP A 438 22.56 0.11 14.66
C ASP A 438 22.31 -0.63 15.98
N PRO A 439 22.72 -0.05 17.13
CA PRO A 439 22.59 -0.70 18.42
C PRO A 439 21.15 -1.04 18.79
N TYR A 440 20.17 -0.21 18.39
CA TYR A 440 18.77 -0.47 18.68
C TYR A 440 18.24 -1.71 17.92
N LEU A 441 18.65 -1.88 16.67
CA LEU A 441 18.34 -3.10 15.92
C LEU A 441 18.92 -4.35 16.60
N GLU A 442 20.16 -4.28 17.09
CA GLU A 442 20.77 -5.39 17.82
C GLU A 442 20.03 -5.73 19.12
N GLU A 443 19.54 -4.71 19.85
CA GLU A 443 18.69 -4.91 21.02
C GLU A 443 17.34 -5.54 20.67
N CYS A 444 16.70 -5.08 19.60
CA CYS A 444 15.43 -5.63 19.12
C CYS A 444 15.55 -7.08 18.65
N ALA A 445 16.70 -7.41 18.03
CA ALA A 445 16.95 -8.77 17.51
C ALA A 445 17.23 -9.81 18.62
N GLN A 446 17.20 -9.45 19.90
CA GLN A 446 17.34 -10.40 21.02
C GLN A 446 16.06 -11.21 21.26
N THR A 447 14.90 -10.67 20.92
CA THR A 447 13.61 -11.35 21.10
C THR A 447 12.69 -11.12 19.90
N LYS A 448 11.83 -12.11 19.65
CA LYS A 448 10.79 -12.06 18.64
C LYS A 448 9.83 -10.87 18.83
N GLU A 449 9.47 -10.59 20.08
CA GLU A 449 8.53 -9.55 20.45
C GLU A 449 9.09 -8.15 20.16
N LYS A 450 10.32 -7.87 20.58
CA LYS A 450 10.96 -6.58 20.30
C LYS A 450 11.18 -6.37 18.81
N MET A 451 11.59 -7.42 18.12
CA MET A 451 11.77 -7.38 16.66
C MET A 451 10.44 -7.16 15.94
N ARG A 452 9.34 -7.77 16.40
CA ARG A 452 7.98 -7.53 15.89
C ARG A 452 7.62 -6.04 15.92
N GLU A 453 7.84 -5.39 17.06
CA GLU A 453 7.53 -3.96 17.21
C GLU A 453 8.39 -3.10 16.27
N LEU A 454 9.67 -3.42 16.13
CA LEU A 454 10.55 -2.73 15.20
C LEU A 454 10.11 -2.93 13.74
N ILE A 455 9.80 -4.17 13.32
CA ILE A 455 9.32 -4.48 11.95
C ILE A 455 8.03 -3.73 11.65
N ARG A 456 7.07 -3.73 12.58
CA ARG A 456 5.80 -3.01 12.44
C ARG A 456 6.02 -1.50 12.32
N ASN A 457 6.97 -0.95 13.07
CA ASN A 457 7.33 0.47 12.96
C ASN A 457 8.03 0.77 11.63
N GLU A 458 9.01 -0.03 11.20
CA GLU A 458 9.67 0.16 9.90
C GLU A 458 8.65 0.09 8.74
N ARG A 459 7.69 -0.85 8.81
CA ARG A 459 6.60 -0.92 7.85
C ARG A 459 5.73 0.33 7.86
N ARG A 460 5.40 0.84 9.04
CA ARG A 460 4.66 2.11 9.20
C ARG A 460 5.39 3.27 8.54
N LEU A 461 6.70 3.42 8.79
CA LEU A 461 7.49 4.54 8.26
C LEU A 461 7.67 4.45 6.74
N GLU A 462 8.10 3.28 6.25
CA GLU A 462 8.37 3.06 4.83
C GLU A 462 7.12 3.18 3.95
N LEU A 463 5.97 2.69 4.43
CA LEU A 463 4.73 2.62 3.67
C LEU A 463 3.70 3.67 4.09
N CYS A 464 4.07 4.67 4.92
CA CYS A 464 3.15 5.74 5.29
C CYS A 464 2.61 6.47 4.04
N PHE A 465 1.34 6.83 4.07
CA PHE A 465 0.59 7.46 2.97
C PHE A 465 0.42 6.61 1.70
N GLU A 466 0.76 5.32 1.76
CA GLU A 466 0.55 4.35 0.67
C GLU A 466 -0.67 3.43 0.92
N ASN A 467 -1.54 3.80 1.83
CA ASN A 467 -2.79 3.10 2.21
C ASN A 467 -2.59 1.73 2.90
N HIS A 468 -1.45 1.48 3.55
CA HIS A 468 -1.19 0.24 4.27
C HIS A 468 -1.64 0.26 5.72
N ARG A 469 -1.40 1.37 6.46
CA ARG A 469 -1.62 1.47 7.91
C ARG A 469 -3.01 1.03 8.36
N PHE A 470 -4.07 1.43 7.64
CA PHE A 470 -5.46 1.07 7.95
C PHE A 470 -5.69 -0.45 8.00
N TRP A 471 -5.13 -1.17 7.03
CA TRP A 471 -5.25 -2.62 6.91
C TRP A 471 -4.31 -3.35 7.88
N ASP A 472 -3.12 -2.84 8.09
CA ASP A 472 -2.13 -3.39 9.03
C ASP A 472 -2.66 -3.38 10.46
N LEU A 473 -3.21 -2.26 10.93
CA LEU A 473 -3.81 -2.18 12.26
C LEU A 473 -4.92 -3.22 12.46
N ARG A 474 -5.70 -3.48 11.42
CA ARG A 474 -6.82 -4.44 11.47
C ARG A 474 -6.35 -5.88 11.43
N ARG A 475 -5.47 -6.24 10.49
CA ARG A 475 -4.97 -7.60 10.40
C ARG A 475 -4.16 -8.02 11.64
N TRP A 476 -3.47 -7.07 12.28
CA TRP A 476 -2.74 -7.30 13.54
C TRP A 476 -3.64 -7.30 14.78
N LYS A 477 -4.91 -6.97 14.66
CA LYS A 477 -5.81 -6.66 15.80
C LYS A 477 -5.18 -5.65 16.75
N ALA A 478 -4.55 -4.63 16.21
CA ALA A 478 -3.94 -3.55 16.98
C ALA A 478 -5.01 -2.58 17.48
N LYS A 479 -4.63 -1.69 18.41
CA LYS A 479 -5.51 -0.62 18.90
C LYS A 479 -5.95 0.28 17.75
N LEU A 480 -7.25 0.45 17.54
CA LEU A 480 -7.82 1.23 16.44
C LEU A 480 -8.19 2.66 16.82
N ASN A 481 -8.37 2.93 18.11
CA ASN A 481 -8.92 4.18 18.64
C ASN A 481 -7.86 5.08 19.29
N GLU A 482 -6.60 5.01 18.83
CA GLU A 482 -5.56 5.97 19.24
C GLU A 482 -5.88 7.35 18.68
N ALA A 483 -6.02 8.36 19.55
CA ALA A 483 -6.30 9.73 19.11
C ALA A 483 -5.19 10.25 18.20
N ALA A 484 -5.59 10.90 17.11
CA ALA A 484 -4.67 11.59 16.21
C ALA A 484 -4.20 12.88 16.86
N LYS A 485 -2.90 13.00 17.11
CA LYS A 485 -2.29 14.15 17.78
C LYS A 485 -1.69 15.13 16.77
N GLY A 486 -1.63 16.38 17.19
CA GLY A 486 -0.95 17.45 16.48
C GLY A 486 0.08 18.17 17.35
N ILE A 487 0.80 19.09 16.75
CA ILE A 487 1.72 20.01 17.41
C ILE A 487 1.24 21.45 17.25
N ASN A 488 1.14 22.16 18.35
CA ASN A 488 0.92 23.60 18.37
C ASN A 488 2.27 24.28 18.59
N ILE A 489 2.69 25.06 17.61
CA ILE A 489 3.95 25.82 17.64
C ILE A 489 3.59 27.29 17.83
N THR A 490 4.18 27.93 18.84
CA THR A 490 4.05 29.37 19.09
C THR A 490 5.43 29.98 19.30
N THR A 491 5.55 31.28 19.06
CA THR A 491 6.78 32.02 19.31
C THR A 491 6.78 32.59 20.73
N ASP A 492 7.79 32.30 21.53
CA ASP A 492 8.00 32.95 22.81
C ASP A 492 8.42 34.43 22.58
N GLU A 493 7.62 35.37 23.05
CA GLU A 493 7.82 36.81 22.80
C GLU A 493 9.12 37.36 23.41
N ALA A 494 9.59 36.73 24.48
CA ALA A 494 10.80 37.23 25.19
C ALA A 494 12.11 36.74 24.53
N THR A 495 12.08 35.52 23.97
CA THR A 495 13.28 34.85 23.42
C THR A 495 13.28 34.74 21.91
N GLY A 496 12.12 34.85 21.28
CA GLY A 496 11.93 34.56 19.85
C GLY A 496 12.01 33.06 19.50
N ALA A 497 12.16 32.18 20.47
CA ALA A 497 12.25 30.74 20.27
C ALA A 497 10.87 30.13 20.07
N PHE A 498 10.83 29.02 19.30
CA PHE A 498 9.60 28.25 19.16
C PHE A 498 9.36 27.40 20.41
N VAL A 499 8.07 27.37 20.80
CA VAL A 499 7.54 26.52 21.88
C VAL A 499 6.62 25.49 21.24
N TYR A 500 6.89 24.22 21.51
CA TYR A 500 6.19 23.07 20.95
C TYR A 500 5.27 22.46 21.99
N LYS A 501 3.97 22.31 21.67
CA LYS A 501 3.00 21.71 22.56
C LYS A 501 2.12 20.71 21.80
N THR A 502 2.20 19.45 22.16
CA THR A 502 1.33 18.39 21.62
C THR A 502 -0.10 18.57 22.10
N PHE A 503 -1.10 18.24 21.25
CA PHE A 503 -2.53 18.26 21.56
C PHE A 503 -3.27 17.16 20.78
N ASP A 504 -4.45 16.77 21.23
CA ASP A 504 -5.31 15.86 20.52
C ASP A 504 -6.05 16.61 19.41
N ALA A 505 -5.70 16.34 18.16
CA ALA A 505 -6.25 17.00 16.98
C ALA A 505 -7.60 16.40 16.56
N GLU A 506 -7.75 15.08 16.66
CA GLU A 506 -8.96 14.38 16.28
C GLU A 506 -9.07 13.03 16.99
N GLU A 507 -10.24 12.72 17.55
CA GLU A 507 -10.51 11.41 18.12
C GLU A 507 -10.64 10.34 17.02
N ARG A 508 -10.31 9.08 17.40
CA ARG A 508 -10.62 7.88 16.60
C ARG A 508 -11.70 7.09 17.32
N LYS A 509 -12.80 6.81 16.64
CA LYS A 509 -13.99 6.15 17.20
C LYS A 509 -14.25 4.82 16.50
N TYR A 510 -13.42 3.86 16.80
CA TYR A 510 -13.57 2.47 16.37
C TYR A 510 -13.85 1.58 17.58
N ASP A 511 -14.63 0.53 17.36
CA ASP A 511 -14.87 -0.51 18.35
C ASP A 511 -13.87 -1.67 18.12
N ASP A 512 -12.93 -1.83 19.05
CA ASP A 512 -11.87 -2.86 19.00
C ASP A 512 -12.41 -4.30 19.18
N HIS A 513 -13.73 -4.49 19.39
CA HIS A 513 -14.31 -5.84 19.47
C HIS A 513 -14.60 -6.41 18.08
N TYR A 514 -15.00 -5.58 17.10
CA TYR A 514 -15.43 -6.07 15.79
C TYR A 514 -14.95 -5.25 14.57
N MET A 515 -14.55 -3.99 14.74
CA MET A 515 -14.18 -3.11 13.61
C MET A 515 -12.80 -3.42 13.00
N TYR A 516 -12.23 -4.57 13.33
CA TYR A 516 -11.14 -5.17 12.55
C TYR A 516 -11.62 -5.65 11.19
N TYR A 517 -12.89 -5.99 11.07
CA TYR A 517 -13.55 -6.45 9.86
C TYR A 517 -14.51 -5.39 9.33
N GLY A 518 -14.56 -5.18 8.03
CA GLY A 518 -15.50 -4.24 7.43
C GLY A 518 -16.90 -4.87 7.24
N PRO A 519 -17.96 -4.04 7.18
CA PRO A 519 -19.32 -4.56 6.98
C PRO A 519 -19.57 -5.02 5.54
N ILE A 520 -20.50 -5.97 5.38
CA ILE A 520 -21.19 -6.18 4.11
C ILE A 520 -22.10 -4.96 3.87
N PRO A 521 -22.20 -4.42 2.65
CA PRO A 521 -23.05 -3.26 2.39
C PRO A 521 -24.51 -3.51 2.80
N TYR A 522 -25.10 -2.54 3.51
CA TYR A 522 -26.45 -2.68 4.03
C TYR A 522 -27.49 -2.92 2.93
N SER A 523 -27.32 -2.28 1.77
CA SER A 523 -28.19 -2.50 0.60
C SER A 523 -28.22 -3.95 0.15
N GLU A 524 -27.12 -4.68 0.26
CA GLU A 524 -27.03 -6.09 -0.15
C GLU A 524 -27.68 -7.02 0.88
N ILE A 525 -27.49 -6.73 2.16
CA ILE A 525 -28.19 -7.45 3.25
C ILE A 525 -29.72 -7.34 3.13
N LEU A 526 -30.22 -6.16 2.69
CA LEU A 526 -31.66 -5.97 2.46
C LEU A 526 -32.19 -6.74 1.25
N LYS A 527 -31.36 -6.93 0.20
CA LYS A 527 -31.76 -7.62 -1.03
C LYS A 527 -31.74 -9.14 -0.87
N TYR A 528 -30.78 -9.68 -0.12
CA TYR A 528 -30.42 -11.09 -0.16
C TYR A 528 -30.48 -11.75 1.22
N SER A 529 -31.49 -12.58 1.44
CA SER A 529 -31.75 -13.22 2.75
C SER A 529 -30.66 -14.21 3.20
N ASN A 530 -29.91 -14.79 2.26
CA ASN A 530 -28.83 -15.73 2.54
C ASN A 530 -27.50 -15.02 2.87
N LEU A 531 -27.42 -13.70 2.63
CA LEU A 531 -26.23 -12.91 2.89
C LEU A 531 -26.21 -12.45 4.34
N LYS A 532 -25.31 -13.01 5.14
CA LYS A 532 -25.17 -12.68 6.58
C LYS A 532 -24.19 -11.53 6.82
N GLN A 533 -24.55 -10.62 7.71
CA GLN A 533 -23.66 -9.52 8.14
C GLN A 533 -22.56 -10.03 9.08
N ASN A 534 -21.42 -9.35 9.10
CA ASN A 534 -20.38 -9.59 10.10
C ASN A 534 -20.86 -9.18 11.51
N GLU A 535 -20.41 -9.93 12.52
CA GLU A 535 -20.73 -9.66 13.92
C GLU A 535 -20.41 -8.22 14.31
N GLY A 536 -21.28 -7.61 15.13
CA GLY A 536 -21.19 -6.22 15.58
C GLY A 536 -21.75 -5.18 14.61
N TRP A 537 -21.86 -5.48 13.32
CA TRP A 537 -22.44 -4.58 12.33
C TRP A 537 -23.97 -4.74 12.21
N LYS A 538 -24.66 -3.62 11.99
CA LYS A 538 -26.13 -3.56 11.85
C LYS A 538 -26.52 -3.22 10.43
#